data_22e351e9806294f0136b687c540d3373
#
_entry.id   22e351e9806294f0136b687c540d3373
#
_cell.length_a   1.000
_cell.length_b   1.000
_cell.length_c   1.000
_cell.angle_alpha   90.00
_cell.angle_beta   90.00
_cell.angle_gamma   90.00
#
_symmetry.space_group_name_H-M   'P 1'
#
loop_
_entity.id
_entity.type
_entity.pdbx_description
1 polymer ?
#
loop_
_entity_poly.entity_id
_entity_poly.type
_entity_poly.pdbx_seq_one_letter_code
_entity_poly.pdbx_strand_id
1 'polypeptide(L)'
;MSVLAACGSGSGGKASLNWYINPDGQVTLNKLAKDCSTSKYDIKIQLLPASATDQRTQLARRLAAKDSSTDLMSLDPVFVPEFANAEWLAPFEGEQADKVLDADVLKGAAETVKWDDKVVAAPQWANTQVLWYRRSLAEKAGLDMTKPVTWDQVIDAAGDNGATVGVQANKYEAYVVWINALIQGAGGNILDPSTVEKGRDAKVTIDSKAGKDAAAVIRKLAKSPAAQPDFTTSNEGTSLGSMFPAKGPGEFMTNWTFVYKNYEGLIDKPSGPKGKKGFEDLGWARYPQTVAGEESKPPIGGIDIGVGSYSKHLDYAKAAAVCVTNAKAQTALAVNEGLMPSRQSVYDSAELKKAYPADLLQLFSQSVDTGGPRPKSAFYSQISSAIQSRWHSPNSVGPNTPKKSADFLSAILKGKALL
;
A
#
# COMPACT_ATOMS: atom_id res chain seq x y z
N MET A 1 51.30 -7.81 -44.95
CA MET A 1 49.89 -7.41 -44.89
C MET A 1 49.13 -8.57 -44.30
N SER A 2 48.89 -8.55 -42.98
CA SER A 2 48.05 -9.50 -42.28
C SER A 2 46.71 -8.85 -41.90
N VAL A 3 45.66 -9.35 -42.54
CA VAL A 3 44.27 -8.88 -42.28
C VAL A 3 43.82 -9.65 -41.04
N LEU A 4 43.69 -8.90 -39.93
CA LEU A 4 43.01 -9.39 -38.71
C LEU A 4 41.50 -9.28 -38.97
N ALA A 5 40.86 -10.39 -39.27
CA ALA A 5 39.41 -10.52 -39.25
C ALA A 5 38.96 -10.52 -37.80
N ALA A 6 38.39 -9.41 -37.32
CA ALA A 6 37.67 -9.34 -36.05
C ALA A 6 36.36 -10.10 -36.22
N CYS A 7 36.33 -11.37 -35.81
CA CYS A 7 35.08 -12.11 -35.59
C CYS A 7 34.39 -11.53 -34.35
N GLY A 8 33.51 -10.58 -34.57
CA GLY A 8 32.51 -10.19 -33.59
C GLY A 8 31.47 -11.31 -33.43
N SER A 9 31.77 -12.34 -32.63
CA SER A 9 30.79 -13.33 -32.19
C SER A 9 29.88 -12.64 -31.15
N GLY A 10 28.81 -11.98 -31.63
CA GLY A 10 27.68 -11.68 -30.78
C GLY A 10 27.08 -13.00 -30.27
N SER A 11 27.54 -13.46 -29.12
CA SER A 11 26.83 -14.51 -28.40
C SER A 11 25.45 -13.95 -28.03
N GLY A 12 24.44 -14.34 -28.80
CA GLY A 12 23.03 -14.03 -28.52
C GLY A 12 22.56 -14.73 -27.24
N GLY A 13 23.18 -14.37 -26.12
CA GLY A 13 22.76 -14.81 -24.80
C GLY A 13 21.43 -14.16 -24.43
N LYS A 14 20.59 -14.92 -23.78
CA LYS A 14 19.33 -14.46 -23.23
C LYS A 14 19.56 -13.25 -22.31
N ALA A 15 18.80 -12.16 -22.48
CA ALA A 15 18.89 -10.98 -21.61
C ALA A 15 18.45 -11.35 -20.19
N SER A 16 19.07 -10.75 -19.18
CA SER A 16 18.67 -10.92 -17.77
C SER A 16 18.06 -9.64 -17.26
N LEU A 17 16.76 -9.66 -16.92
CA LEU A 17 16.02 -8.54 -16.34
C LEU A 17 15.96 -8.69 -14.83
N ASN A 18 16.42 -7.71 -14.07
CA ASN A 18 16.24 -7.68 -12.64
C ASN A 18 14.90 -7.00 -12.30
N TRP A 19 14.08 -7.68 -11.52
CA TRP A 19 12.84 -7.15 -11.00
C TRP A 19 12.94 -7.00 -9.48
N TYR A 20 12.98 -5.76 -9.02
CA TYR A 20 13.04 -5.39 -7.61
C TYR A 20 11.64 -5.39 -7.01
N ILE A 21 11.36 -6.29 -6.08
CA ILE A 21 10.04 -6.49 -5.47
C ILE A 21 10.07 -6.23 -3.97
N ASN A 22 8.94 -5.77 -3.41
CA ASN A 22 8.64 -5.89 -1.99
C ASN A 22 8.39 -7.37 -1.62
N PRO A 23 8.48 -7.76 -0.32
CA PRO A 23 8.33 -9.16 0.08
C PRO A 23 6.90 -9.73 -0.06
N ASP A 24 5.88 -8.85 -0.18
CA ASP A 24 4.49 -9.29 -0.28
C ASP A 24 4.25 -10.06 -1.56
N GLY A 25 3.66 -11.25 -1.43
CA GLY A 25 3.40 -12.12 -2.57
C GLY A 25 4.63 -12.73 -3.23
N GLN A 26 5.79 -12.74 -2.57
CA GLN A 26 7.07 -13.22 -3.12
C GLN A 26 6.95 -14.60 -3.78
N VAL A 27 6.18 -15.52 -3.21
CA VAL A 27 6.02 -16.89 -3.75
C VAL A 27 5.37 -16.84 -5.12
N THR A 28 4.26 -16.12 -5.24
CA THR A 28 3.53 -15.96 -6.52
C THR A 28 4.33 -15.11 -7.50
N LEU A 29 5.01 -14.03 -7.05
CA LEU A 29 5.85 -13.20 -7.90
C LEU A 29 7.04 -13.96 -8.50
N ASN A 30 7.68 -14.86 -7.74
CA ASN A 30 8.71 -15.74 -8.26
C ASN A 30 8.19 -16.68 -9.38
N LYS A 31 6.95 -17.17 -9.25
CA LYS A 31 6.31 -17.95 -10.30
C LYS A 31 6.01 -17.09 -11.53
N LEU A 32 5.44 -15.90 -11.33
CA LEU A 32 5.18 -14.96 -12.42
C LEU A 32 6.46 -14.57 -13.17
N ALA A 33 7.57 -14.34 -12.47
CA ALA A 33 8.86 -14.08 -13.10
C ALA A 33 9.30 -15.21 -14.05
N LYS A 34 9.08 -16.48 -13.65
CA LYS A 34 9.35 -17.64 -14.53
C LYS A 34 8.35 -17.71 -15.70
N ASP A 35 7.06 -17.55 -15.42
CA ASP A 35 5.99 -17.67 -16.42
C ASP A 35 6.07 -16.55 -17.48
N CYS A 36 6.56 -15.35 -17.10
CA CYS A 36 6.77 -14.22 -17.98
C CYS A 36 8.16 -14.14 -18.61
N SER A 37 9.08 -15.05 -18.26
CA SER A 37 10.34 -15.20 -18.98
C SER A 37 10.11 -15.82 -20.36
N THR A 38 10.94 -15.47 -21.34
CA THR A 38 10.77 -15.88 -22.74
C THR A 38 12.07 -16.52 -23.30
N SER A 39 12.10 -16.88 -24.56
CA SER A 39 13.34 -17.28 -25.24
C SER A 39 14.35 -16.14 -25.37
N LYS A 40 13.91 -14.87 -25.23
CA LYS A 40 14.74 -13.66 -25.41
C LYS A 40 15.27 -13.11 -24.09
N TYR A 41 14.55 -13.28 -22.98
CA TYR A 41 14.95 -12.78 -21.67
C TYR A 41 14.47 -13.66 -20.51
N ASP A 42 15.20 -13.60 -19.39
CA ASP A 42 14.84 -14.16 -18.10
C ASP A 42 14.59 -13.04 -17.09
N ILE A 43 13.53 -13.15 -16.28
CA ILE A 43 13.25 -12.24 -15.18
C ILE A 43 13.83 -12.83 -13.88
N LYS A 44 14.66 -12.05 -13.19
CA LYS A 44 15.28 -12.41 -11.90
C LYS A 44 14.77 -11.50 -10.80
N ILE A 45 14.18 -12.10 -9.78
CA ILE A 45 13.69 -11.37 -8.60
C ILE A 45 14.87 -10.86 -7.75
N GLN A 46 14.78 -9.61 -7.36
CA GLN A 46 15.64 -8.95 -6.39
C GLN A 46 14.76 -8.47 -5.22
N LEU A 47 14.93 -9.08 -4.05
CA LEU A 47 14.10 -8.77 -2.89
C LEU A 47 14.55 -7.46 -2.22
N LEU A 48 13.60 -6.55 -2.04
CA LEU A 48 13.76 -5.31 -1.28
C LEU A 48 13.39 -5.52 0.20
N PRO A 49 13.77 -4.58 1.10
CA PRO A 49 13.32 -4.60 2.49
C PRO A 49 11.79 -4.55 2.62
N ALA A 50 11.26 -4.92 3.80
CA ALA A 50 9.82 -4.84 4.07
C ALA A 50 9.28 -3.40 4.15
N SER A 51 10.10 -2.44 4.61
CA SER A 51 9.69 -1.03 4.74
C SER A 51 9.61 -0.34 3.39
N ALA A 52 8.44 0.20 3.02
CA ALA A 52 8.24 0.97 1.79
C ALA A 52 9.18 2.19 1.68
N THR A 53 9.50 2.84 2.79
CA THR A 53 10.48 3.94 2.85
C THR A 53 11.88 3.47 2.45
N ASP A 54 12.30 2.28 2.90
CA ASP A 54 13.61 1.71 2.57
C ASP A 54 13.64 1.20 1.12
N GLN A 55 12.55 0.61 0.63
CA GLN A 55 12.37 0.22 -0.78
C GLN A 55 12.59 1.42 -1.69
N ARG A 56 11.84 2.50 -1.44
CA ARG A 56 11.98 3.78 -2.18
C ARG A 56 13.41 4.29 -2.13
N THR A 57 14.05 4.29 -0.95
CA THR A 57 15.41 4.81 -0.78
C THR A 57 16.45 4.01 -1.57
N GLN A 58 16.34 2.68 -1.55
CA GLN A 58 17.24 1.81 -2.32
C GLN A 58 17.08 2.01 -3.83
N LEU A 59 15.84 2.05 -4.32
CA LEU A 59 15.56 2.24 -5.75
C LEU A 59 16.00 3.63 -6.22
N ALA A 60 15.70 4.68 -5.45
CA ALA A 60 16.12 6.05 -5.78
C ALA A 60 17.65 6.19 -5.87
N ARG A 61 18.41 5.56 -4.95
CA ARG A 61 19.88 5.56 -5.00
C ARG A 61 20.43 4.89 -6.26
N ARG A 62 19.84 3.76 -6.68
CA ARG A 62 20.22 3.05 -7.91
C ARG A 62 19.99 3.92 -9.14
N LEU A 63 18.80 4.49 -9.25
CA LEU A 63 18.43 5.30 -10.40
C LEU A 63 19.18 6.63 -10.45
N ALA A 64 19.42 7.27 -9.30
CA ALA A 64 20.29 8.46 -9.23
C ALA A 64 21.73 8.16 -9.66
N ALA A 65 22.23 6.94 -9.43
CA ALA A 65 23.52 6.45 -9.94
C ALA A 65 23.46 5.97 -11.39
N LYS A 66 22.31 6.10 -12.09
CA LYS A 66 22.07 5.60 -13.46
C LYS A 66 22.38 4.10 -13.60
N ASP A 67 22.00 3.31 -12.57
CA ASP A 67 22.21 1.87 -12.58
C ASP A 67 21.38 1.20 -13.69
N SER A 68 22.06 0.78 -14.72
CA SER A 68 21.45 0.18 -15.92
C SER A 68 21.01 -1.28 -15.73
N SER A 69 21.17 -1.82 -14.54
CA SER A 69 20.67 -3.16 -14.16
C SER A 69 19.34 -3.10 -13.39
N THR A 70 18.78 -1.90 -13.20
CA THR A 70 17.46 -1.73 -12.60
C THR A 70 16.41 -1.73 -13.72
N ASP A 71 15.85 -2.92 -14.03
CA ASP A 71 14.96 -3.11 -15.16
C ASP A 71 13.50 -2.92 -14.78
N LEU A 72 13.00 -3.65 -13.78
CA LEU A 72 11.63 -3.55 -13.27
C LEU A 72 11.65 -3.26 -11.78
N MET A 73 10.68 -2.48 -11.34
CA MET A 73 10.52 -2.08 -9.94
C MET A 73 9.07 -2.15 -9.51
N SER A 74 8.80 -2.84 -8.40
CA SER A 74 7.53 -2.76 -7.69
C SER A 74 7.54 -1.47 -6.85
N LEU A 75 6.68 -0.52 -7.19
CA LEU A 75 6.60 0.80 -6.55
C LEU A 75 5.28 0.94 -5.79
N ASP A 76 5.34 1.37 -4.54
CA ASP A 76 4.13 1.92 -3.89
C ASP A 76 3.66 3.13 -4.73
N PRO A 77 2.38 3.21 -5.10
CA PRO A 77 1.83 4.25 -5.98
C PRO A 77 2.21 5.69 -5.61
N VAL A 78 2.40 5.96 -4.32
CA VAL A 78 2.76 7.31 -3.84
C VAL A 78 4.16 7.78 -4.23
N PHE A 79 5.04 6.84 -4.61
CA PHE A 79 6.40 7.17 -5.07
C PHE A 79 6.50 7.29 -6.59
N VAL A 80 5.50 6.86 -7.35
CA VAL A 80 5.47 6.99 -8.82
C VAL A 80 5.67 8.45 -9.27
N PRO A 81 4.99 9.47 -8.69
CA PRO A 81 5.21 10.87 -9.05
C PRO A 81 6.65 11.36 -8.86
N GLU A 82 7.31 10.95 -7.77
CA GLU A 82 8.70 11.31 -7.51
C GLU A 82 9.65 10.72 -8.56
N PHE A 83 9.49 9.43 -8.86
CA PHE A 83 10.32 8.71 -9.81
C PHE A 83 10.10 9.19 -11.25
N ALA A 84 8.85 9.50 -11.59
CA ALA A 84 8.51 10.06 -12.90
C ALA A 84 9.05 11.49 -13.07
N ASN A 85 8.90 12.36 -12.06
CA ASN A 85 9.41 13.72 -12.07
C ASN A 85 10.96 13.78 -12.15
N ALA A 86 11.63 12.75 -11.63
CA ALA A 86 13.09 12.62 -11.73
C ALA A 86 13.54 11.96 -13.05
N GLU A 87 12.61 11.66 -13.98
CA GLU A 87 12.86 10.98 -15.24
C GLU A 87 13.51 9.59 -15.09
N TRP A 88 13.23 8.94 -13.95
CA TRP A 88 13.75 7.60 -13.64
C TRP A 88 12.91 6.46 -14.22
N LEU A 89 11.69 6.75 -14.68
CA LEU A 89 10.78 5.78 -15.28
C LEU A 89 10.71 5.95 -16.79
N ALA A 90 10.86 4.85 -17.51
CA ALA A 90 10.63 4.81 -18.94
C ALA A 90 9.11 4.75 -19.21
N PRO A 91 8.50 5.73 -19.89
CA PRO A 91 7.07 5.73 -20.15
C PRO A 91 6.67 4.59 -21.11
N PHE A 92 5.45 4.09 -20.93
CA PHE A 92 4.81 3.21 -21.90
C PHE A 92 4.17 4.05 -23.00
N GLU A 93 4.30 3.62 -24.26
CA GLU A 93 3.81 4.34 -25.42
C GLU A 93 3.09 3.39 -26.40
N GLY A 94 2.18 3.93 -27.20
CA GLY A 94 1.44 3.17 -28.22
C GLY A 94 0.79 1.91 -27.64
N GLU A 95 0.90 0.80 -28.37
CA GLU A 95 0.29 -0.49 -28.00
C GLU A 95 0.69 -1.00 -26.59
N GLN A 96 1.88 -0.63 -26.10
CA GLN A 96 2.29 -1.01 -24.74
C GLN A 96 1.52 -0.22 -23.67
N ALA A 97 1.28 1.07 -23.89
CA ALA A 97 0.45 1.88 -23.01
C ALA A 97 -1.00 1.35 -22.98
N ASP A 98 -1.56 1.01 -24.16
CA ASP A 98 -2.90 0.46 -24.29
C ASP A 98 -3.05 -0.89 -23.56
N LYS A 99 -1.99 -1.71 -23.52
CA LYS A 99 -2.00 -3.01 -22.82
C LYS A 99 -1.92 -2.88 -21.29
N VAL A 100 -1.22 -1.87 -20.79
CA VAL A 100 -1.09 -1.68 -19.32
C VAL A 100 -2.23 -0.85 -18.76
N LEU A 101 -2.86 0.01 -19.57
CA LEU A 101 -3.89 0.96 -19.15
C LEU A 101 -5.08 0.95 -20.14
N ASP A 102 -5.74 -0.19 -20.24
CA ASP A 102 -6.98 -0.35 -21.02
C ASP A 102 -8.24 -0.03 -20.18
N ALA A 103 -9.42 -0.15 -20.78
CA ALA A 103 -10.71 0.13 -20.14
C ALA A 103 -11.06 -0.83 -18.98
N ASP A 104 -10.34 -1.94 -18.81
CA ASP A 104 -10.52 -2.91 -17.74
C ASP A 104 -9.85 -2.46 -16.43
N VAL A 105 -8.90 -1.51 -16.50
CA VAL A 105 -8.20 -1.01 -15.31
C VAL A 105 -9.10 -0.09 -14.50
N LEU A 106 -9.23 -0.36 -13.21
CA LEU A 106 -10.02 0.45 -12.27
C LEU A 106 -9.51 1.90 -12.26
N LYS A 107 -10.45 2.87 -12.24
CA LYS A 107 -10.12 4.30 -12.34
C LYS A 107 -9.08 4.75 -11.30
N GLY A 108 -9.23 4.32 -10.04
CA GLY A 108 -8.28 4.67 -8.97
C GLY A 108 -6.87 4.18 -9.26
N ALA A 109 -6.71 2.95 -9.76
CA ALA A 109 -5.41 2.39 -10.15
C ALA A 109 -4.85 3.06 -11.42
N ALA A 110 -5.70 3.41 -12.38
CA ALA A 110 -5.30 4.13 -13.58
C ALA A 110 -4.66 5.50 -13.27
N GLU A 111 -5.15 6.18 -12.24
CA GLU A 111 -4.62 7.50 -11.84
C GLU A 111 -3.26 7.43 -11.14
N THR A 112 -2.88 6.29 -10.55
CA THR A 112 -1.58 6.14 -9.88
C THR A 112 -0.41 6.05 -10.87
N VAL A 113 -0.66 5.57 -12.08
CA VAL A 113 0.37 5.28 -13.09
C VAL A 113 0.57 6.38 -14.12
N LYS A 114 -0.15 7.51 -13.98
CA LYS A 114 -0.05 8.66 -14.88
C LYS A 114 0.75 9.80 -14.25
N TRP A 115 1.63 10.42 -15.05
CA TRP A 115 2.35 11.63 -14.70
C TRP A 115 2.58 12.46 -15.96
N ASP A 116 2.25 13.76 -15.94
CA ASP A 116 2.36 14.69 -17.09
C ASP A 116 1.81 14.08 -18.40
N ASP A 117 0.56 13.58 -18.34
CA ASP A 117 -0.16 12.93 -19.46
C ASP A 117 0.52 11.68 -20.02
N LYS A 118 1.55 11.15 -19.36
CA LYS A 118 2.24 9.91 -19.75
C LYS A 118 1.85 8.76 -18.85
N VAL A 119 1.78 7.55 -19.41
CA VAL A 119 1.69 6.29 -18.63
C VAL A 119 3.11 5.89 -18.25
N VAL A 120 3.47 6.04 -16.98
CA VAL A 120 4.84 5.88 -16.47
C VAL A 120 5.07 4.59 -15.67
N ALA A 121 4.00 3.86 -15.39
CA ALA A 121 4.06 2.55 -14.73
C ALA A 121 2.86 1.69 -15.19
N ALA A 122 2.83 0.42 -14.79
CA ALA A 122 1.75 -0.51 -15.06
C ALA A 122 1.12 -0.98 -13.73
N PRO A 123 -0.19 -0.82 -13.49
CA PRO A 123 -0.81 -1.18 -12.22
C PRO A 123 -0.86 -2.70 -12.06
N GLN A 124 -0.28 -3.23 -10.98
CA GLN A 124 -0.24 -4.66 -10.72
C GLN A 124 -1.33 -5.10 -9.74
N TRP A 125 -1.48 -4.42 -8.61
CA TRP A 125 -2.60 -4.61 -7.69
C TRP A 125 -3.01 -3.29 -7.02
N ALA A 126 -4.26 -3.21 -6.59
CA ALA A 126 -4.82 -2.08 -5.88
C ALA A 126 -5.42 -2.54 -4.55
N ASN A 127 -4.83 -2.10 -3.45
CA ASN A 127 -5.22 -2.49 -2.09
C ASN A 127 -5.98 -1.40 -1.38
N THR A 128 -6.77 -1.83 -0.40
CA THR A 128 -7.40 -0.96 0.60
C THR A 128 -7.25 -1.59 1.99
N GLN A 129 -7.49 -0.80 3.03
CA GLN A 129 -7.66 -1.33 4.38
C GLN A 129 -9.13 -1.40 4.76
N VAL A 130 -9.48 -2.42 5.53
CA VAL A 130 -10.79 -2.58 6.16
C VAL A 130 -10.61 -2.86 7.66
N LEU A 131 -11.70 -2.81 8.43
CA LEU A 131 -11.69 -3.22 9.81
C LEU A 131 -11.88 -4.74 9.87
N TRP A 132 -10.85 -5.45 10.31
CA TRP A 132 -10.88 -6.87 10.65
C TRP A 132 -11.18 -7.03 12.14
N TYR A 133 -11.93 -8.05 12.50
CA TYR A 133 -12.29 -8.26 13.92
C TYR A 133 -12.69 -9.70 14.19
N ARG A 134 -12.69 -10.09 15.46
CA ARG A 134 -13.35 -11.32 15.91
C ARG A 134 -14.85 -11.06 16.03
N ARG A 135 -15.68 -11.86 15.32
CA ARG A 135 -17.16 -11.74 15.41
C ARG A 135 -17.64 -11.94 16.85
N SER A 136 -17.07 -12.94 17.52
CA SER A 136 -17.35 -13.21 18.95
C SER A 136 -17.01 -12.04 19.88
N LEU A 137 -15.95 -11.27 19.56
CA LEU A 137 -15.59 -10.07 20.32
C LEU A 137 -16.58 -8.93 20.06
N ALA A 138 -16.94 -8.67 18.80
CA ALA A 138 -17.89 -7.62 18.44
C ALA A 138 -19.29 -7.90 19.07
N GLU A 139 -19.75 -9.16 19.02
CA GLU A 139 -21.00 -9.60 19.67
C GLU A 139 -20.95 -9.36 21.17
N LYS A 140 -19.88 -9.80 21.86
CA LYS A 140 -19.68 -9.58 23.28
C LYS A 140 -19.65 -8.09 23.66
N ALA A 141 -19.08 -7.26 22.80
CA ALA A 141 -19.00 -5.80 22.98
C ALA A 141 -20.30 -5.07 22.61
N GLY A 142 -21.30 -5.78 22.07
CA GLY A 142 -22.57 -5.18 21.63
C GLY A 142 -22.42 -4.26 20.42
N LEU A 143 -21.38 -4.43 19.60
CA LEU A 143 -21.19 -3.65 18.38
C LEU A 143 -21.96 -4.28 17.20
N ASP A 144 -22.84 -3.51 16.59
CA ASP A 144 -23.53 -3.86 15.33
C ASP A 144 -22.61 -3.55 14.14
N MET A 145 -21.84 -4.56 13.71
CA MET A 145 -20.86 -4.42 12.62
C MET A 145 -21.49 -4.37 11.22
N THR A 146 -22.83 -4.41 11.11
CA THR A 146 -23.55 -4.15 9.85
C THR A 146 -23.70 -2.66 9.58
N LYS A 147 -23.41 -1.82 10.57
CA LYS A 147 -23.44 -0.35 10.51
C LYS A 147 -22.04 0.21 10.57
N PRO A 148 -21.83 1.45 10.07
CA PRO A 148 -20.56 2.15 10.28
C PRO A 148 -20.26 2.31 11.78
N VAL A 149 -19.01 2.01 12.17
CA VAL A 149 -18.51 2.21 13.54
C VAL A 149 -17.46 3.32 13.53
N THR A 150 -17.32 4.03 14.65
CA THR A 150 -16.28 5.04 14.83
C THR A 150 -15.04 4.43 15.48
N TRP A 151 -13.88 5.10 15.31
CA TRP A 151 -12.67 4.77 16.07
C TRP A 151 -12.92 4.79 17.57
N ASP A 152 -13.72 5.75 18.07
CA ASP A 152 -14.06 5.84 19.49
C ASP A 152 -14.78 4.60 19.99
N GLN A 153 -15.79 4.11 19.24
CA GLN A 153 -16.53 2.90 19.58
C GLN A 153 -15.64 1.66 19.56
N VAL A 154 -14.75 1.54 18.55
CA VAL A 154 -13.82 0.40 18.43
C VAL A 154 -12.81 0.39 19.58
N ILE A 155 -12.24 1.55 19.92
CA ILE A 155 -11.26 1.68 21.02
C ILE A 155 -11.92 1.36 22.38
N ASP A 156 -13.11 1.90 22.65
CA ASP A 156 -13.82 1.68 23.89
C ASP A 156 -14.25 0.21 24.02
N ALA A 157 -14.84 -0.35 22.95
CA ALA A 157 -15.24 -1.76 22.93
C ALA A 157 -14.06 -2.72 23.16
N ALA A 158 -12.89 -2.44 22.57
CA ALA A 158 -11.70 -3.23 22.82
C ALA A 158 -11.23 -3.12 24.29
N GLY A 159 -11.12 -1.90 24.81
CA GLY A 159 -10.66 -1.64 26.17
C GLY A 159 -11.55 -2.27 27.23
N ASP A 160 -12.87 -2.13 27.09
CA ASP A 160 -13.87 -2.66 28.05
C ASP A 160 -13.91 -4.20 28.05
N ASN A 161 -13.46 -4.84 26.96
CA ASN A 161 -13.46 -6.29 26.83
C ASN A 161 -12.08 -6.95 26.98
N GLY A 162 -11.04 -6.18 27.35
CA GLY A 162 -9.67 -6.68 27.49
C GLY A 162 -9.05 -7.13 26.16
N ALA A 163 -9.52 -6.55 25.05
CA ALA A 163 -9.04 -6.75 23.70
C ALA A 163 -8.10 -5.62 23.27
N THR A 164 -7.49 -5.75 22.09
CA THR A 164 -6.62 -4.73 21.51
C THR A 164 -7.20 -4.11 20.23
N VAL A 165 -6.66 -2.95 19.86
CA VAL A 165 -6.86 -2.32 18.55
C VAL A 165 -5.54 -2.37 17.82
N GLY A 166 -5.49 -3.15 16.73
CA GLY A 166 -4.33 -3.32 15.86
C GLY A 166 -4.27 -2.21 14.80
N VAL A 167 -3.15 -1.50 14.76
CA VAL A 167 -2.83 -0.47 13.76
C VAL A 167 -1.35 -0.54 13.41
N GLN A 168 -0.93 0.15 12.35
CA GLN A 168 0.47 0.26 11.93
C GLN A 168 1.00 1.63 12.34
N ALA A 169 1.72 1.71 13.46
CA ALA A 169 2.17 2.97 14.03
C ALA A 169 3.70 3.09 14.29
N ASN A 170 4.51 2.18 13.73
CA ASN A 170 5.95 2.33 13.67
C ASN A 170 6.34 3.57 12.82
N LYS A 171 7.56 4.09 13.02
CA LYS A 171 8.08 5.25 12.28
C LYS A 171 8.45 4.87 10.84
N TYR A 172 7.47 4.70 9.98
CA TYR A 172 7.63 4.47 8.54
C TYR A 172 6.32 4.83 7.80
N GLU A 173 6.21 4.48 6.52
CA GLU A 173 5.11 4.91 5.64
C GLU A 173 3.73 4.50 6.15
N ALA A 174 3.54 3.31 6.71
CA ALA A 174 2.23 2.87 7.16
C ALA A 174 1.62 3.74 8.26
N TYR A 175 2.44 4.41 9.07
CA TYR A 175 1.92 5.38 10.04
C TYR A 175 1.33 6.62 9.34
N VAL A 176 1.94 7.05 8.24
CA VAL A 176 1.40 8.15 7.41
C VAL A 176 0.12 7.72 6.69
N VAL A 177 0.03 6.47 6.27
CA VAL A 177 -1.20 5.86 5.72
C VAL A 177 -2.36 6.02 6.71
N TRP A 178 -2.16 5.62 7.98
CA TRP A 178 -3.17 5.74 9.01
C TRP A 178 -3.54 7.20 9.31
N ILE A 179 -2.53 8.09 9.50
CA ILE A 179 -2.75 9.52 9.73
C ILE A 179 -3.56 10.16 8.59
N ASN A 180 -3.21 9.85 7.33
CA ASN A 180 -3.92 10.37 6.15
C ASN A 180 -5.38 9.91 6.12
N ALA A 181 -5.64 8.62 6.39
CA ALA A 181 -7.00 8.08 6.45
C ALA A 181 -7.85 8.74 7.54
N LEU A 182 -7.27 8.98 8.71
CA LEU A 182 -7.94 9.70 9.80
C LEU A 182 -8.28 11.15 9.40
N ILE A 183 -7.34 11.87 8.80
CA ILE A 183 -7.52 13.26 8.36
C ILE A 183 -8.61 13.34 7.27
N GLN A 184 -8.56 12.45 6.28
CA GLN A 184 -9.53 12.45 5.19
C GLN A 184 -10.91 11.99 5.66
N GLY A 185 -10.98 11.00 6.56
CA GLY A 185 -12.22 10.58 7.20
C GLY A 185 -12.84 11.63 8.13
N ALA A 186 -12.12 12.71 8.44
CA ALA A 186 -12.61 13.91 9.12
C ALA A 186 -12.84 15.10 8.16
N GLY A 187 -12.87 14.84 6.83
CA GLY A 187 -13.15 15.86 5.81
C GLY A 187 -11.99 16.79 5.47
N GLY A 188 -10.73 16.45 5.86
CA GLY A 188 -9.56 17.27 5.57
C GLY A 188 -8.54 16.58 4.68
N ASN A 189 -7.38 17.23 4.49
CA ASN A 189 -6.26 16.72 3.71
C ASN A 189 -4.93 17.19 4.31
N ILE A 190 -3.84 16.45 4.06
CA ILE A 190 -2.48 16.86 4.42
C ILE A 190 -2.06 18.10 3.65
N LEU A 191 -2.31 18.09 2.34
CA LEU A 191 -2.14 19.23 1.43
C LEU A 191 -3.48 19.59 0.83
N ASP A 192 -3.66 20.85 0.45
CA ASP A 192 -4.81 21.31 -0.32
C ASP A 192 -4.79 20.64 -1.72
N PRO A 193 -5.79 19.80 -2.06
CA PRO A 193 -5.78 19.04 -3.31
C PRO A 193 -5.65 19.92 -4.55
N SER A 194 -6.17 21.14 -4.53
CA SER A 194 -6.09 22.10 -5.65
C SER A 194 -4.68 22.67 -5.88
N THR A 195 -3.75 22.39 -4.97
CA THR A 195 -2.39 22.94 -5.02
C THR A 195 -1.29 21.85 -5.05
N VAL A 196 -1.62 20.56 -4.98
CA VAL A 196 -0.66 19.47 -4.92
C VAL A 196 0.31 19.51 -6.10
N GLU A 197 -0.18 19.82 -7.30
CA GLU A 197 0.61 19.92 -8.51
C GLU A 197 1.63 21.09 -8.50
N LYS A 198 1.45 22.08 -7.61
CA LYS A 198 2.42 23.18 -7.43
C LYS A 198 3.72 22.73 -6.75
N GLY A 199 3.86 21.45 -6.43
CA GLY A 199 5.07 20.87 -5.87
C GLY A 199 5.48 21.52 -4.56
N ARG A 200 6.59 22.27 -4.53
CA ARG A 200 7.11 22.93 -3.34
C ARG A 200 6.21 24.06 -2.81
N ASP A 201 5.34 24.61 -3.66
CA ASP A 201 4.41 25.67 -3.33
C ASP A 201 3.01 25.13 -2.96
N ALA A 202 2.88 23.81 -2.82
CA ALA A 202 1.64 23.20 -2.35
C ALA A 202 1.29 23.72 -0.95
N LYS A 203 0.00 24.03 -0.76
CA LYS A 203 -0.51 24.54 0.51
C LYS A 203 -0.70 23.39 1.51
N VAL A 204 -0.04 23.49 2.65
CA VAL A 204 -0.17 22.54 3.76
C VAL A 204 -1.45 22.84 4.55
N THR A 205 -2.31 21.83 4.73
CA THR A 205 -3.62 21.95 5.39
C THR A 205 -3.81 21.02 6.59
N ILE A 206 -2.76 20.29 6.98
CA ILE A 206 -2.80 19.35 8.12
C ILE A 206 -3.17 20.03 9.45
N ASP A 207 -2.86 21.33 9.63
CA ASP A 207 -3.33 22.13 10.77
C ASP A 207 -4.77 22.61 10.52
N SER A 208 -5.70 21.70 10.65
CA SER A 208 -7.14 21.91 10.47
C SER A 208 -7.91 21.22 11.59
N LYS A 209 -9.24 21.40 11.62
CA LYS A 209 -10.10 20.62 12.51
C LYS A 209 -9.88 19.13 12.27
N ALA A 210 -9.84 18.69 11.02
CA ALA A 210 -9.62 17.29 10.65
C ALA A 210 -8.27 16.73 11.15
N GLY A 211 -7.19 17.52 11.06
CA GLY A 211 -5.91 17.14 11.64
C GLY A 211 -5.97 17.00 13.17
N LYS A 212 -6.72 17.85 13.85
CA LYS A 212 -6.93 17.76 15.31
C LYS A 212 -7.79 16.57 15.71
N ASP A 213 -8.82 16.24 14.93
CA ASP A 213 -9.66 15.06 15.13
C ASP A 213 -8.84 13.77 14.94
N ALA A 214 -8.00 13.70 13.90
CA ALA A 214 -7.06 12.62 13.70
C ALA A 214 -6.08 12.44 14.89
N ALA A 215 -5.51 13.56 15.39
CA ALA A 215 -4.65 13.53 16.57
C ALA A 215 -5.40 13.09 17.84
N ALA A 216 -6.69 13.39 17.94
CA ALA A 216 -7.52 12.95 19.07
C ALA A 216 -7.72 11.44 19.07
N VAL A 217 -7.98 10.80 17.93
CA VAL A 217 -8.09 9.35 17.79
C VAL A 217 -6.78 8.66 18.20
N ILE A 218 -5.64 9.11 17.65
CA ILE A 218 -4.34 8.53 17.97
C ILE A 218 -4.04 8.64 19.47
N ARG A 219 -4.30 9.82 20.05
CA ARG A 219 -4.09 10.07 21.48
C ARG A 219 -5.04 9.23 22.35
N LYS A 220 -6.28 9.03 21.92
CA LYS A 220 -7.24 8.16 22.66
C LYS A 220 -6.72 6.73 22.69
N LEU A 221 -6.33 6.17 21.54
CA LEU A 221 -5.78 4.82 21.49
C LEU A 221 -4.50 4.70 22.33
N ALA A 222 -3.57 5.66 22.20
CA ALA A 222 -2.31 5.66 22.95
C ALA A 222 -2.48 5.66 24.48
N LYS A 223 -3.61 6.18 24.98
CA LYS A 223 -3.96 6.23 26.42
C LYS A 223 -4.89 5.11 26.87
N SER A 224 -5.42 4.35 25.93
CA SER A 224 -6.36 3.26 26.19
C SER A 224 -5.63 1.97 26.56
N PRO A 225 -6.20 1.13 27.43
CA PRO A 225 -5.73 -0.25 27.61
C PRO A 225 -5.88 -1.09 26.34
N ALA A 226 -6.62 -0.62 25.34
CA ALA A 226 -6.78 -1.27 24.05
C ALA A 226 -5.56 -1.09 23.12
N ALA A 227 -4.58 -0.24 23.43
CA ALA A 227 -3.37 -0.14 22.62
C ALA A 227 -2.64 -1.50 22.57
N GLN A 228 -2.34 -1.98 21.35
CA GLN A 228 -1.58 -3.24 21.22
C GLN A 228 -0.20 -3.12 21.87
N PRO A 229 0.41 -4.23 22.37
CA PRO A 229 1.66 -4.18 23.15
C PRO A 229 2.83 -3.52 22.41
N ASP A 230 2.91 -3.71 21.09
CA ASP A 230 3.94 -3.14 20.21
C ASP A 230 3.49 -1.86 19.49
N PHE A 231 2.49 -1.15 20.01
CA PHE A 231 1.83 -0.01 19.38
C PHE A 231 2.78 0.99 18.69
N THR A 232 3.92 1.30 19.31
CA THR A 232 4.88 2.28 18.75
C THR A 232 5.84 1.72 17.72
N THR A 233 5.85 0.40 17.52
CA THR A 233 6.73 -0.33 16.61
C THR A 233 5.98 -1.29 15.68
N SER A 234 4.64 -1.24 15.71
CA SER A 234 3.77 -2.12 14.93
C SER A 234 3.83 -1.84 13.44
N ASN A 235 3.80 -2.91 12.67
CA ASN A 235 3.69 -2.90 11.21
C ASN A 235 2.57 -3.84 10.75
N GLU A 236 2.37 -4.01 9.46
CA GLU A 236 1.33 -4.85 8.89
C GLU A 236 1.41 -6.30 9.38
N GLY A 237 2.62 -6.83 9.51
CA GLY A 237 2.86 -8.21 9.96
C GLY A 237 2.68 -8.38 11.46
N THR A 238 3.20 -7.46 12.28
CA THR A 238 3.11 -7.60 13.75
C THR A 238 1.70 -7.37 14.27
N SER A 239 0.91 -6.50 13.61
CA SER A 239 -0.50 -6.28 13.98
C SER A 239 -1.40 -7.50 13.75
N LEU A 240 -0.95 -8.53 13.00
CA LEU A 240 -1.69 -9.79 12.87
C LEU A 240 -1.64 -10.67 14.13
N GLY A 241 -0.65 -10.47 14.99
CA GLY A 241 -0.35 -11.40 16.09
C GLY A 241 -1.44 -11.51 17.16
N SER A 242 -2.30 -10.52 17.30
CA SER A 242 -3.29 -10.43 18.37
C SER A 242 -4.71 -10.86 17.96
N MET A 243 -4.98 -11.12 16.66
CA MET A 243 -6.31 -11.52 16.20
C MET A 243 -6.76 -12.88 16.75
N PHE A 244 -5.88 -13.88 16.74
CA PHE A 244 -6.16 -15.22 17.23
C PHE A 244 -5.16 -15.64 18.32
N PRO A 245 -5.17 -14.96 19.49
CA PRO A 245 -4.23 -15.26 20.56
C PRO A 245 -4.55 -16.62 21.19
N ALA A 246 -3.54 -17.25 21.80
CA ALA A 246 -3.74 -18.50 22.53
C ALA A 246 -4.68 -18.32 23.76
N LYS A 247 -4.70 -17.12 24.32
CA LYS A 247 -5.61 -16.72 25.42
C LYS A 247 -6.05 -15.27 25.18
N GLY A 248 -7.31 -14.98 25.50
CA GLY A 248 -7.87 -13.64 25.38
C GLY A 248 -8.90 -13.51 24.24
N PRO A 249 -9.54 -12.34 24.14
CA PRO A 249 -10.68 -12.14 23.24
C PRO A 249 -10.28 -11.88 21.77
N GLY A 250 -9.00 -11.57 21.49
CA GLY A 250 -8.55 -11.14 20.17
C GLY A 250 -8.52 -9.61 20.02
N GLU A 251 -8.72 -9.13 18.81
CA GLU A 251 -8.60 -7.70 18.51
C GLU A 251 -9.60 -7.22 17.46
N PHE A 252 -9.71 -5.89 17.37
CA PHE A 252 -10.12 -5.15 16.17
C PHE A 252 -8.87 -4.62 15.50
N MET A 253 -8.72 -4.76 14.18
CA MET A 253 -7.50 -4.39 13.47
C MET A 253 -7.82 -3.73 12.14
N THR A 254 -7.26 -2.57 11.85
CA THR A 254 -7.24 -2.07 10.47
C THR A 254 -5.99 -2.60 9.77
N ASN A 255 -6.18 -3.24 8.62
CA ASN A 255 -5.10 -3.79 7.82
C ASN A 255 -5.58 -4.06 6.38
N TRP A 256 -4.64 -4.36 5.49
CA TRP A 256 -4.86 -4.56 4.07
C TRP A 256 -5.61 -5.85 3.74
N THR A 257 -5.99 -6.00 2.48
CA THR A 257 -6.81 -7.11 1.99
C THR A 257 -6.19 -8.50 2.15
N PHE A 258 -4.87 -8.61 2.23
CA PHE A 258 -4.16 -9.89 2.38
C PHE A 258 -4.50 -10.66 3.66
N VAL A 259 -5.06 -9.99 4.68
CA VAL A 259 -5.40 -10.57 6.00
C VAL A 259 -6.26 -11.81 5.87
N TYR A 260 -7.25 -11.82 4.96
CA TYR A 260 -8.12 -12.98 4.76
C TYR A 260 -7.31 -14.23 4.36
N LYS A 261 -6.48 -14.11 3.33
CA LYS A 261 -5.64 -15.23 2.87
C LYS A 261 -4.56 -15.62 3.87
N ASN A 262 -4.02 -14.65 4.59
CA ASN A 262 -3.07 -14.92 5.66
C ASN A 262 -3.67 -15.85 6.72
N TYR A 263 -4.84 -15.53 7.27
CA TYR A 263 -5.46 -16.37 8.29
C TYR A 263 -6.05 -17.67 7.74
N GLU A 264 -6.52 -17.71 6.49
CA GLU A 264 -6.88 -18.95 5.81
C GLU A 264 -5.67 -19.92 5.76
N GLY A 265 -4.50 -19.41 5.42
CA GLY A 265 -3.25 -20.17 5.40
C GLY A 265 -2.69 -20.54 6.79
N LEU A 266 -3.17 -19.89 7.85
CA LEU A 266 -2.76 -20.12 9.23
C LEU A 266 -3.75 -20.99 10.03
N ILE A 267 -4.79 -21.55 9.42
CA ILE A 267 -5.71 -22.47 10.11
C ILE A 267 -4.90 -23.60 10.76
N ASP A 268 -5.14 -23.83 12.06
CA ASP A 268 -4.45 -24.81 12.93
C ASP A 268 -2.95 -24.59 13.13
N LYS A 269 -2.41 -23.45 12.69
CA LYS A 269 -1.02 -23.04 12.96
C LYS A 269 -0.93 -22.11 14.19
N PRO A 270 0.28 -21.88 14.73
CA PRO A 270 0.48 -20.87 15.78
C PRO A 270 -0.01 -19.49 15.34
N SER A 271 -0.67 -18.75 16.25
CA SER A 271 -1.28 -17.43 16.00
C SER A 271 -2.37 -17.39 14.92
N GLY A 272 -2.88 -18.56 14.51
CA GLY A 272 -3.98 -18.70 13.57
C GLY A 272 -5.26 -19.25 14.21
N PRO A 273 -6.37 -19.24 13.44
CA PRO A 273 -7.65 -19.74 13.87
C PRO A 273 -7.62 -21.26 14.09
N LYS A 274 -8.39 -21.77 15.08
CA LYS A 274 -8.52 -23.20 15.35
C LYS A 274 -9.64 -23.80 14.52
N GLY A 275 -9.26 -24.57 13.51
CA GLY A 275 -10.16 -25.19 12.55
C GLY A 275 -10.97 -24.19 11.73
N LYS A 276 -11.82 -24.72 10.86
CA LYS A 276 -12.72 -23.90 10.04
C LYS A 276 -13.62 -22.98 10.85
N LYS A 277 -14.20 -23.50 11.96
CA LYS A 277 -15.07 -22.73 12.86
C LYS A 277 -14.35 -21.54 13.48
N GLY A 278 -13.05 -21.70 13.85
CA GLY A 278 -12.24 -20.59 14.34
C GLY A 278 -11.98 -19.53 13.25
N PHE A 279 -11.81 -19.97 12.00
CA PHE A 279 -11.66 -19.06 10.87
C PHE A 279 -12.96 -18.31 10.52
N GLU A 280 -14.13 -18.93 10.68
CA GLU A 280 -15.44 -18.29 10.51
C GLU A 280 -15.69 -17.16 11.51
N ASP A 281 -14.94 -17.10 12.63
CA ASP A 281 -14.97 -16.00 13.60
C ASP A 281 -14.22 -14.76 13.13
N LEU A 282 -13.44 -14.82 12.04
CA LEU A 282 -12.89 -13.65 11.38
C LEU A 282 -14.01 -12.86 10.69
N GLY A 283 -14.20 -11.62 11.15
CA GLY A 283 -15.14 -10.66 10.59
C GLY A 283 -14.43 -9.52 9.84
N TRP A 284 -15.18 -8.82 9.03
CA TRP A 284 -14.75 -7.64 8.27
C TRP A 284 -15.86 -6.60 8.23
N ALA A 285 -15.48 -5.33 8.25
CA ALA A 285 -16.38 -4.18 8.15
C ALA A 285 -15.69 -3.00 7.46
N ARG A 286 -16.46 -1.98 7.15
CA ARG A 286 -15.91 -0.71 6.65
C ARG A 286 -14.87 -0.16 7.62
N TYR A 287 -13.89 0.55 7.07
CA TYR A 287 -12.90 1.28 7.86
C TYR A 287 -13.59 2.21 8.86
N PRO A 288 -13.12 2.31 10.12
CA PRO A 288 -13.82 3.11 11.13
C PRO A 288 -13.89 4.60 10.77
N GLN A 289 -15.00 5.23 11.11
CA GLN A 289 -15.19 6.67 10.95
C GLN A 289 -14.32 7.46 11.95
N THR A 290 -13.61 8.49 11.47
CA THR A 290 -12.89 9.42 12.35
C THR A 290 -13.85 10.32 13.12
N VAL A 291 -14.91 10.78 12.45
CA VAL A 291 -15.98 11.60 13.00
C VAL A 291 -17.31 10.89 12.77
N ALA A 292 -18.14 10.78 13.79
CA ALA A 292 -19.44 10.13 13.68
C ALA A 292 -20.31 10.80 12.63
N GLY A 293 -20.88 10.01 11.72
CA GLY A 293 -21.74 10.49 10.63
C GLY A 293 -20.98 10.95 9.37
N GLU A 294 -19.67 11.10 9.43
CA GLU A 294 -18.83 11.37 8.26
C GLU A 294 -18.42 10.05 7.58
N GLU A 295 -18.33 10.05 6.25
CA GLU A 295 -17.88 8.86 5.53
C GLU A 295 -16.41 8.56 5.82
N SER A 296 -16.11 7.32 6.24
CA SER A 296 -14.73 6.89 6.41
C SER A 296 -13.98 6.90 5.06
N LYS A 297 -12.70 7.23 5.09
CA LYS A 297 -11.81 7.22 3.91
C LYS A 297 -10.74 6.15 4.08
N PRO A 298 -11.05 4.89 3.70
CA PRO A 298 -10.06 3.80 3.76
C PRO A 298 -8.81 4.17 2.99
N PRO A 299 -7.62 3.77 3.46
CA PRO A 299 -6.39 3.95 2.69
C PRO A 299 -6.47 3.26 1.32
N ILE A 300 -5.91 3.90 0.31
CA ILE A 300 -5.64 3.31 -1.00
C ILE A 300 -4.14 3.09 -1.12
N GLY A 301 -3.78 1.88 -1.50
CA GLY A 301 -2.43 1.44 -1.77
C GLY A 301 -2.39 0.47 -2.95
N GLY A 302 -1.28 -0.21 -3.09
CA GLY A 302 -1.07 -1.16 -4.18
C GLY A 302 0.38 -1.24 -4.58
N ILE A 303 0.61 -1.81 -5.74
CA ILE A 303 1.92 -1.78 -6.40
C ILE A 303 1.74 -1.49 -7.89
N ASP A 304 2.56 -0.58 -8.38
CA ASP A 304 2.72 -0.27 -9.78
C ASP A 304 4.09 -0.74 -10.27
N ILE A 305 4.16 -1.32 -11.44
CA ILE A 305 5.42 -1.79 -12.04
C ILE A 305 6.03 -0.69 -12.89
N GLY A 306 7.09 -0.09 -12.37
CA GLY A 306 7.93 0.86 -13.11
C GLY A 306 9.02 0.16 -13.91
N VAL A 307 9.38 0.73 -15.07
CA VAL A 307 10.55 0.33 -15.87
C VAL A 307 11.63 1.39 -15.72
N GLY A 308 12.84 0.98 -15.31
CA GLY A 308 13.97 1.91 -15.13
C GLY A 308 14.42 2.53 -16.45
N SER A 309 14.48 3.88 -16.52
CA SER A 309 14.85 4.61 -17.74
C SER A 309 16.28 4.33 -18.23
N TYR A 310 17.14 3.84 -17.34
CA TYR A 310 18.54 3.48 -17.66
C TYR A 310 18.74 2.01 -18.02
N SER A 311 17.66 1.19 -18.03
CA SER A 311 17.74 -0.23 -18.39
C SER A 311 18.35 -0.40 -19.79
N LYS A 312 19.27 -1.36 -19.94
CA LYS A 312 19.83 -1.75 -21.25
C LYS A 312 18.85 -2.53 -22.13
N HIS A 313 17.72 -2.96 -21.53
CA HIS A 313 16.77 -3.87 -22.14
C HIS A 313 15.33 -3.30 -22.10
N LEU A 314 15.15 -2.02 -22.40
CA LEU A 314 13.88 -1.28 -22.27
C LEU A 314 12.69 -2.02 -22.89
N ASP A 315 12.80 -2.50 -24.13
CA ASP A 315 11.70 -3.18 -24.82
C ASP A 315 11.32 -4.49 -24.13
N TYR A 316 12.31 -5.24 -23.65
CA TYR A 316 12.07 -6.47 -22.90
C TYR A 316 11.49 -6.19 -21.51
N ALA A 317 11.97 -5.17 -20.83
CA ALA A 317 11.45 -4.77 -19.53
C ALA A 317 9.99 -4.29 -19.64
N LYS A 318 9.65 -3.48 -20.65
CA LYS A 318 8.26 -3.08 -20.92
C LYS A 318 7.37 -4.28 -21.25
N ALA A 319 7.84 -5.22 -22.08
CA ALA A 319 7.09 -6.45 -22.38
C ALA A 319 6.89 -7.33 -21.14
N ALA A 320 7.91 -7.42 -20.27
CA ALA A 320 7.82 -8.13 -19.00
C ALA A 320 6.83 -7.45 -18.05
N ALA A 321 6.83 -6.10 -17.95
CA ALA A 321 5.86 -5.33 -17.16
C ALA A 321 4.40 -5.63 -17.61
N VAL A 322 4.13 -5.61 -18.91
CA VAL A 322 2.81 -5.99 -19.47
C VAL A 322 2.41 -7.40 -19.04
N CYS A 323 3.36 -8.35 -19.06
CA CYS A 323 3.06 -9.74 -18.69
C CYS A 323 2.74 -9.87 -17.21
N VAL A 324 3.55 -9.30 -16.31
CA VAL A 324 3.37 -9.46 -14.85
C VAL A 324 2.21 -8.63 -14.29
N THR A 325 1.56 -7.79 -15.12
CA THR A 325 0.40 -6.97 -14.74
C THR A 325 -0.88 -7.34 -15.49
N ASN A 326 -0.86 -8.40 -16.30
CA ASN A 326 -2.05 -8.84 -17.02
C ASN A 326 -3.09 -9.48 -16.07
N ALA A 327 -4.31 -9.68 -16.56
CA ALA A 327 -5.41 -10.24 -15.78
C ALA A 327 -5.07 -11.61 -15.14
N LYS A 328 -4.35 -12.49 -15.86
CA LYS A 328 -3.93 -13.80 -15.33
C LYS A 328 -2.96 -13.67 -14.16
N ALA A 329 -1.98 -12.76 -14.26
CA ALA A 329 -1.03 -12.49 -13.19
C ALA A 329 -1.73 -11.93 -11.96
N GLN A 330 -2.64 -10.97 -12.15
CA GLN A 330 -3.42 -10.37 -11.06
C GLN A 330 -4.38 -11.37 -10.41
N THR A 331 -5.00 -12.28 -11.18
CA THR A 331 -5.80 -13.37 -10.63
C THR A 331 -4.96 -14.25 -9.69
N ALA A 332 -3.75 -14.63 -10.12
CA ALA A 332 -2.87 -15.44 -9.29
C ALA A 332 -2.47 -14.74 -7.98
N LEU A 333 -2.15 -13.44 -8.03
CA LEU A 333 -1.82 -12.64 -6.84
C LEU A 333 -3.03 -12.50 -5.90
N ALA A 334 -4.21 -12.23 -6.42
CA ALA A 334 -5.41 -12.07 -5.61
C ALA A 334 -5.83 -13.38 -4.94
N VAL A 335 -5.84 -14.50 -5.68
CA VAL A 335 -6.30 -15.79 -5.18
C VAL A 335 -5.32 -16.40 -4.17
N ASN A 336 -4.00 -16.28 -4.42
CA ASN A 336 -3.00 -16.93 -3.58
C ASN A 336 -2.56 -16.07 -2.40
N GLU A 337 -2.42 -14.74 -2.60
CA GLU A 337 -1.74 -13.84 -1.66
C GLU A 337 -2.68 -12.79 -1.04
N GLY A 338 -3.89 -12.62 -1.58
CA GLY A 338 -4.82 -11.59 -1.11
C GLY A 338 -4.48 -10.17 -1.59
N LEU A 339 -3.67 -10.06 -2.63
CA LEU A 339 -3.31 -8.81 -3.28
C LEU A 339 -4.34 -8.49 -4.36
N MET A 340 -5.32 -7.63 -4.03
CA MET A 340 -6.51 -7.41 -4.84
C MET A 340 -6.19 -6.78 -6.19
N PRO A 341 -6.92 -7.18 -7.27
CA PRO A 341 -6.58 -6.76 -8.62
C PRO A 341 -6.84 -5.27 -8.86
N SER A 342 -6.09 -4.71 -9.80
CA SER A 342 -6.37 -3.39 -10.38
C SER A 342 -7.31 -3.45 -11.59
N ARG A 343 -7.85 -4.63 -11.94
CA ARG A 343 -8.68 -4.89 -13.12
C ARG A 343 -10.06 -5.39 -12.74
N GLN A 344 -11.12 -4.82 -13.36
CA GLN A 344 -12.50 -5.19 -13.10
C GLN A 344 -12.79 -6.65 -13.51
N SER A 345 -12.29 -7.09 -14.65
CA SER A 345 -12.50 -8.46 -15.14
C SER A 345 -12.00 -9.53 -14.17
N VAL A 346 -10.96 -9.22 -13.37
CA VAL A 346 -10.46 -10.15 -12.35
C VAL A 346 -11.42 -10.22 -11.17
N TYR A 347 -12.01 -9.10 -10.73
CA TYR A 347 -13.08 -9.12 -9.69
C TYR A 347 -14.28 -9.97 -10.15
N ASP A 348 -14.57 -9.95 -11.44
CA ASP A 348 -15.70 -10.69 -12.02
C ASP A 348 -15.39 -12.16 -12.33
N SER A 349 -14.12 -12.58 -12.20
CA SER A 349 -13.68 -13.94 -12.50
C SER A 349 -14.29 -14.99 -11.56
N ALA A 350 -14.50 -16.18 -12.08
CA ALA A 350 -14.99 -17.32 -11.29
C ALA A 350 -13.98 -17.75 -10.21
N GLU A 351 -12.69 -17.61 -10.51
CA GLU A 351 -11.59 -17.95 -9.61
C GLU A 351 -11.62 -17.06 -8.35
N LEU A 352 -11.79 -15.74 -8.53
CA LEU A 352 -11.82 -14.81 -7.39
C LEU A 352 -13.10 -14.99 -6.57
N LYS A 353 -14.25 -15.11 -7.24
CA LYS A 353 -15.55 -15.37 -6.59
C LYS A 353 -15.59 -16.70 -5.81
N LYS A 354 -14.78 -17.69 -6.21
CA LYS A 354 -14.63 -18.94 -5.46
C LYS A 354 -13.69 -18.81 -4.26
N ALA A 355 -12.71 -17.90 -4.34
CA ALA A 355 -11.64 -17.74 -3.34
C ALA A 355 -12.04 -16.85 -2.16
N TYR A 356 -13.13 -16.08 -2.26
CA TYR A 356 -13.57 -15.11 -1.26
C TYR A 356 -15.08 -15.10 -1.05
N PRO A 357 -15.54 -14.76 0.16
CA PRO A 357 -16.95 -14.42 0.39
C PRO A 357 -17.39 -13.23 -0.45
N ALA A 358 -18.59 -13.28 -1.00
CA ALA A 358 -19.11 -12.24 -1.90
C ALA A 358 -19.22 -10.86 -1.24
N ASP A 359 -19.63 -10.82 0.02
CA ASP A 359 -19.72 -9.62 0.83
C ASP A 359 -18.34 -8.98 1.12
N LEU A 360 -17.30 -9.80 1.27
CA LEU A 360 -15.93 -9.32 1.43
C LEU A 360 -15.39 -8.69 0.13
N LEU A 361 -15.63 -9.32 -1.03
CA LEU A 361 -15.25 -8.75 -2.32
C LEU A 361 -15.98 -7.42 -2.59
N GLN A 362 -17.26 -7.36 -2.25
CA GLN A 362 -18.04 -6.12 -2.35
C GLN A 362 -17.47 -5.03 -1.43
N LEU A 363 -17.12 -5.39 -0.18
CA LEU A 363 -16.50 -4.45 0.76
C LEU A 363 -15.17 -3.91 0.23
N PHE A 364 -14.32 -4.74 -0.36
CA PHE A 364 -13.06 -4.30 -0.95
C PHE A 364 -13.29 -3.33 -2.10
N SER A 365 -14.14 -3.68 -3.07
CA SER A 365 -14.46 -2.80 -4.19
C SER A 365 -15.00 -1.45 -3.71
N GLN A 366 -16.00 -1.43 -2.84
CA GLN A 366 -16.56 -0.20 -2.28
C GLN A 366 -15.52 0.64 -1.52
N SER A 367 -14.60 -0.04 -0.82
CA SER A 367 -13.56 0.66 -0.05
C SER A 367 -12.49 1.30 -0.96
N VAL A 368 -12.19 0.69 -2.10
CA VAL A 368 -11.32 1.30 -3.13
C VAL A 368 -12.02 2.50 -3.77
N ASP A 369 -13.32 2.39 -4.12
CA ASP A 369 -14.06 3.46 -4.79
C ASP A 369 -14.22 4.72 -3.93
N THR A 370 -14.40 4.55 -2.61
CA THR A 370 -14.64 5.65 -1.67
C THR A 370 -13.42 6.01 -0.83
N GLY A 371 -12.30 5.34 -1.04
CA GLY A 371 -11.09 5.52 -0.26
C GLY A 371 -10.40 6.86 -0.46
N GLY A 372 -9.41 7.11 0.41
CA GLY A 372 -8.65 8.33 0.44
C GLY A 372 -7.19 8.10 0.03
N PRO A 373 -6.79 8.47 -1.20
CA PRO A 373 -5.40 8.37 -1.61
C PRO A 373 -4.53 9.36 -0.83
N ARG A 374 -3.26 8.99 -0.62
CA ARG A 374 -2.24 9.91 -0.12
C ARG A 374 -1.93 10.98 -1.19
N PRO A 375 -1.34 12.15 -0.82
CA PRO A 375 -1.04 13.23 -1.77
C PRO A 375 -0.20 12.77 -2.97
N LYS A 376 -0.69 12.97 -4.20
CA LYS A 376 0.02 12.67 -5.45
C LYS A 376 1.05 13.77 -5.75
N SER A 377 2.22 13.71 -5.14
CA SER A 377 3.24 14.75 -5.21
C SER A 377 4.64 14.19 -5.51
N ALA A 378 5.39 14.87 -6.37
CA ALA A 378 6.82 14.59 -6.60
C ALA A 378 7.68 14.76 -5.31
N PHE A 379 7.14 15.42 -4.29
CA PHE A 379 7.80 15.61 -2.99
C PHE A 379 7.22 14.70 -1.90
N TYR A 380 6.48 13.65 -2.28
CA TYR A 380 5.78 12.81 -1.30
C TYR A 380 6.70 12.19 -0.24
N SER A 381 7.89 11.75 -0.61
CA SER A 381 8.86 11.20 0.34
C SER A 381 9.27 12.20 1.43
N GLN A 382 9.38 13.48 1.08
CA GLN A 382 9.66 14.56 2.03
C GLN A 382 8.44 14.85 2.92
N ILE A 383 7.23 14.83 2.33
CA ILE A 383 5.98 15.01 3.05
C ILE A 383 5.80 13.90 4.08
N SER A 384 5.96 12.64 3.66
CA SER A 384 5.85 11.47 4.53
C SER A 384 6.87 11.51 5.67
N SER A 385 8.14 11.76 5.36
CA SER A 385 9.21 11.84 6.37
C SER A 385 8.99 12.99 7.38
N ALA A 386 8.49 14.13 6.93
CA ALA A 386 8.16 15.25 7.80
C ALA A 386 7.03 14.92 8.77
N ILE A 387 5.98 14.23 8.28
CA ILE A 387 4.85 13.77 9.10
C ILE A 387 5.35 12.72 10.11
N GLN A 388 6.07 11.69 9.66
CA GLN A 388 6.65 10.68 10.53
C GLN A 388 7.44 11.30 11.68
N SER A 389 8.27 12.31 11.39
CA SER A 389 9.13 12.95 12.40
C SER A 389 8.36 13.75 13.46
N ARG A 390 7.13 14.19 13.16
CA ARG A 390 6.31 15.04 14.05
C ARG A 390 5.18 14.27 14.75
N TRP A 391 4.74 13.15 14.18
CA TRP A 391 3.67 12.33 14.75
C TRP A 391 4.20 11.10 15.50
N HIS A 392 5.40 10.65 15.21
CA HIS A 392 6.03 9.54 15.94
C HIS A 392 6.86 10.09 17.13
N SER A 393 6.73 9.52 18.33
CA SER A 393 5.95 8.33 18.74
C SER A 393 4.46 8.69 18.89
N PRO A 394 3.52 7.77 18.56
CA PRO A 394 2.08 8.02 18.75
C PRO A 394 1.70 8.39 20.19
N ASN A 395 2.47 7.93 21.18
CA ASN A 395 2.30 8.30 22.58
C ASN A 395 2.54 9.80 22.86
N SER A 396 3.28 10.49 21.97
CA SER A 396 3.58 11.92 22.10
C SER A 396 2.63 12.82 21.32
N VAL A 397 1.69 12.23 20.57
CA VAL A 397 0.69 12.98 19.78
C VAL A 397 -0.22 13.79 20.71
N GLY A 398 -0.35 15.08 20.43
CA GLY A 398 -1.14 16.01 21.22
C GLY A 398 -1.91 17.02 20.36
N PRO A 399 -2.70 17.92 21.00
CA PRO A 399 -3.53 18.90 20.28
C PRO A 399 -2.75 19.81 19.34
N ASN A 400 -1.47 20.06 19.63
CA ASN A 400 -0.59 20.92 18.85
C ASN A 400 0.24 20.18 17.79
N THR A 401 0.15 18.85 17.72
CA THR A 401 0.90 18.04 16.72
C THR A 401 0.57 18.45 15.29
N PRO A 402 -0.71 18.67 14.88
CA PRO A 402 -1.04 19.11 13.53
C PRO A 402 -0.37 20.43 13.17
N LYS A 403 -0.39 21.44 14.08
CA LYS A 403 0.25 22.73 13.85
C LYS A 403 1.78 22.61 13.69
N LYS A 404 2.45 21.90 14.61
CA LYS A 404 3.89 21.65 14.52
C LYS A 404 4.28 20.93 13.23
N SER A 405 3.40 20.01 12.79
CA SER A 405 3.58 19.26 11.55
C SER A 405 3.42 20.19 10.33
N ALA A 406 2.40 21.07 10.32
CA ALA A 406 2.19 22.02 9.25
C ALA A 406 3.35 23.01 9.09
N ASP A 407 3.80 23.59 10.21
CA ASP A 407 4.94 24.52 10.23
C ASP A 407 6.21 23.85 9.67
N PHE A 408 6.52 22.62 10.14
CA PHE A 408 7.68 21.88 9.72
C PHE A 408 7.60 21.43 8.25
N LEU A 409 6.47 20.84 7.84
CA LEU A 409 6.26 20.42 6.46
C LEU A 409 6.36 21.59 5.49
N SER A 410 5.78 22.76 5.83
CA SER A 410 5.90 23.97 5.02
C SER A 410 7.35 24.44 4.91
N ALA A 411 8.14 24.34 5.99
CA ALA A 411 9.56 24.68 5.97
C ALA A 411 10.37 23.69 5.10
N ILE A 412 10.09 22.39 5.18
CA ILE A 412 10.72 21.35 4.34
C ILE A 412 10.44 21.59 2.86
N LEU A 413 9.18 21.77 2.48
CA LEU A 413 8.81 21.99 1.08
C LEU A 413 9.49 23.24 0.50
N LYS A 414 9.61 24.31 1.30
CA LYS A 414 10.28 25.56 0.90
C LYS A 414 11.82 25.51 1.01
N GLY A 415 12.41 24.37 1.38
CA GLY A 415 13.86 24.22 1.56
C GLY A 415 14.44 25.02 2.74
N LYS A 416 13.61 25.44 3.72
CA LYS A 416 13.99 26.21 4.90
C LYS A 416 14.34 25.34 6.12
N ALA A 417 14.08 24.03 6.02
CA ALA A 417 14.46 23.05 7.03
C ALA A 417 14.92 21.74 6.36
N LEU A 418 15.66 20.91 7.10
CA LEU A 418 16.10 19.59 6.70
C LEU A 418 15.32 18.53 7.50
N LEU A 419 15.17 17.32 6.91
CA LEU A 419 14.58 16.15 7.55
C LEU A 419 15.51 15.52 8.57
#